data_efd58cc8b10e8fe571a67635a45e62f5
#
_entry.id   efd58cc8b10e8fe571a67635a45e62f5
#
_cell.length_a   1.000
_cell.length_b   1.000
_cell.length_c   1.000
_cell.angle_alpha   90.00
_cell.angle_beta   90.00
_cell.angle_gamma   90.00
#
_symmetry.space_group_name_H-M   'P 1'
#
loop_
_entity.id
_entity.type
_entity.pdbx_description
1 polymer ?
#
loop_
_entity_poly.entity_id
_entity_poly.type
_entity_poly.pdbx_seq_one_letter_code
_entity_poly.pdbx_strand_id
1 'polypeptide(L)'
;MAHLGVINLPELLERILYFLAVDKSLYPALFVSRLWYRCGVPILWRRIELKWKHKHHSHLKKFMKILGRRQKPVYSSNLTHLEISNYYPLSDKKFNGIARLFPNIVHLDFNFSTGFSDKTLNRIAESYPNLKYLNLQKNEYVSCNMGIITGEGLYAIARSCHKLEYLNISHRTDICGQSICNVIRSCPRLQQLDLSFIKLPDVTIEEIASSCLNLKYLNLKGCYKISKLVSLNLNFHIENYVTPPDLIGMTINHLTQNNVASKQILTQRLQSLLDLNMWVRSTVRAEMRGA
;
A
#
# COMPACT_ATOMS: atom_id res chain seq x y z
N MET A 1 -4.89 41.88 -26.13
CA MET A 1 -4.19 41.93 -24.81
C MET A 1 -4.96 41.33 -23.65
N ALA A 2 -6.05 40.59 -23.87
CA ALA A 2 -6.86 39.97 -22.79
C ALA A 2 -6.39 38.60 -22.33
N HIS A 3 -5.46 37.95 -23.03
CA HIS A 3 -4.99 36.59 -22.67
C HIS A 3 -3.88 36.54 -21.62
N LEU A 4 -3.24 37.65 -21.29
CA LEU A 4 -2.18 37.71 -20.27
C LEU A 4 -2.70 37.77 -18.83
N GLY A 5 -3.96 38.21 -18.62
CA GLY A 5 -4.54 38.33 -17.28
C GLY A 5 -4.88 37.02 -16.59
N VAL A 6 -5.22 35.99 -17.35
CA VAL A 6 -5.64 34.68 -16.80
C VAL A 6 -4.46 33.87 -16.25
N ILE A 7 -3.28 34.04 -16.86
CA ILE A 7 -2.07 33.30 -16.44
C ILE A 7 -1.45 33.91 -15.18
N ASN A 8 -1.84 35.07 -14.77
CA ASN A 8 -1.37 35.76 -13.56
C ASN A 8 -2.19 35.47 -12.30
N LEU A 9 -3.27 34.71 -12.39
CA LEU A 9 -4.02 34.23 -11.22
C LEU A 9 -3.31 33.05 -10.61
N PRO A 10 -2.72 33.17 -9.40
CA PRO A 10 -1.93 32.08 -8.76
C PRO A 10 -2.73 30.78 -8.64
N GLU A 11 -4.02 30.85 -8.33
CA GLU A 11 -4.89 29.68 -8.13
C GLU A 11 -5.11 28.90 -9.44
N LEU A 12 -5.31 29.59 -10.56
CA LEU A 12 -5.45 28.92 -11.86
C LEU A 12 -4.12 28.31 -12.30
N LEU A 13 -3.03 29.04 -12.07
CA LEU A 13 -1.70 28.57 -12.37
C LEU A 13 -1.36 27.33 -11.53
N GLU A 14 -1.69 27.29 -10.24
CA GLU A 14 -1.50 26.11 -9.38
C GLU A 14 -2.25 24.88 -9.91
N ARG A 15 -3.47 25.04 -10.42
CA ARG A 15 -4.23 23.95 -11.05
C ARG A 15 -3.52 23.42 -12.31
N ILE A 16 -3.05 24.32 -13.18
CA ILE A 16 -2.29 23.92 -14.38
C ILE A 16 -1.01 23.17 -13.99
N LEU A 17 -0.25 23.72 -13.04
CA LEU A 17 0.99 23.11 -12.57
C LEU A 17 0.75 21.76 -11.88
N TYR A 18 -0.41 21.56 -11.26
CA TYR A 18 -0.80 20.28 -10.70
C TYR A 18 -0.98 19.20 -11.79
N PHE A 19 -1.61 19.52 -12.93
CA PHE A 19 -1.69 18.59 -14.05
C PHE A 19 -0.29 18.24 -14.59
N LEU A 20 0.59 19.24 -14.73
CA LEU A 20 1.98 18.99 -15.13
C LEU A 20 2.76 18.14 -14.13
N ALA A 21 2.42 18.20 -12.85
CA ALA A 21 3.01 17.31 -11.83
C ALA A 21 2.57 15.85 -12.01
N VAL A 22 1.30 15.61 -12.36
CA VAL A 22 0.77 14.28 -12.66
C VAL A 22 1.49 13.68 -13.85
N ASP A 23 1.70 14.46 -14.92
CA ASP A 23 2.40 14.03 -16.14
C ASP A 23 3.94 13.99 -15.99
N LYS A 24 4.47 14.29 -14.79
CA LYS A 24 5.91 14.38 -14.51
C LYS A 24 6.66 15.43 -15.34
N SER A 25 5.94 16.40 -15.92
CA SER A 25 6.48 17.48 -16.76
C SER A 25 6.58 18.83 -16.02
N LEU A 26 6.30 18.87 -14.72
CA LEU A 26 6.31 20.10 -13.93
C LEU A 26 7.70 20.75 -13.84
N TYR A 27 8.78 19.95 -13.77
CA TYR A 27 10.12 20.49 -13.50
C TYR A 27 10.58 21.53 -14.52
N PRO A 28 10.49 21.32 -15.85
CA PRO A 28 10.81 22.34 -16.84
C PRO A 28 9.95 23.61 -16.72
N ALA A 29 8.67 23.47 -16.37
CA ALA A 29 7.74 24.57 -16.24
C ALA A 29 8.11 25.57 -15.12
N LEU A 30 8.87 25.12 -14.10
CA LEU A 30 9.33 26.01 -13.02
C LEU A 30 10.26 27.13 -13.50
N PHE A 31 10.89 26.97 -14.65
CA PHE A 31 11.84 27.96 -15.20
C PHE A 31 11.20 29.01 -16.11
N VAL A 32 9.87 28.93 -16.35
CA VAL A 32 9.15 29.88 -17.20
C VAL A 32 9.12 31.28 -16.58
N SER A 33 8.87 31.40 -15.28
CA SER A 33 8.90 32.70 -14.59
C SER A 33 9.04 32.50 -13.06
N ARG A 34 9.32 33.62 -12.36
CA ARG A 34 9.34 33.63 -10.88
C ARG A 34 7.99 33.20 -10.27
N LEU A 35 6.88 33.56 -10.91
CA LEU A 35 5.55 33.19 -10.47
C LEU A 35 5.34 31.66 -10.61
N TRP A 36 5.70 31.08 -11.75
CA TRP A 36 5.64 29.64 -12.00
C TRP A 36 6.49 28.86 -11.01
N TYR A 37 7.69 29.35 -10.71
CA TYR A 37 8.56 28.76 -9.70
C TYR A 37 7.90 28.77 -8.31
N ARG A 38 7.36 29.93 -7.87
CA ARG A 38 6.73 30.08 -6.55
C ARG A 38 5.50 29.18 -6.38
N CYS A 39 4.68 29.03 -7.40
CA CYS A 39 3.50 28.17 -7.38
C CYS A 39 3.84 26.70 -7.57
N GLY A 40 4.81 26.36 -8.40
CA GLY A 40 5.11 24.97 -8.77
C GLY A 40 6.03 24.24 -7.81
N VAL A 41 6.96 24.91 -7.14
CA VAL A 41 7.87 24.24 -6.20
C VAL A 41 7.14 23.60 -5.02
N PRO A 42 6.14 24.24 -4.38
CA PRO A 42 5.33 23.58 -3.34
C PRO A 42 4.64 22.31 -3.84
N ILE A 43 4.16 22.32 -5.09
CA ILE A 43 3.52 21.16 -5.73
C ILE A 43 4.54 20.03 -5.96
N LEU A 44 5.73 20.35 -6.46
CA LEU A 44 6.81 19.40 -6.68
C LEU A 44 7.23 18.70 -5.37
N TRP A 45 7.21 19.43 -4.25
CA TRP A 45 7.56 18.88 -2.94
C TRP A 45 6.44 18.04 -2.30
N ARG A 46 5.23 18.00 -2.84
CA ARG A 46 4.12 17.20 -2.29
C ARG A 46 4.39 15.70 -2.36
N ARG A 47 5.12 15.25 -3.39
CA ARG A 47 5.41 13.85 -3.64
C ARG A 47 6.89 13.63 -3.91
N ILE A 48 7.52 12.77 -3.13
CA ILE A 48 8.91 12.35 -3.30
C ILE A 48 8.95 10.84 -3.47
N GLU A 49 9.52 10.39 -4.59
CA GLU A 49 9.73 8.99 -4.92
C GLU A 49 11.24 8.68 -4.94
N LEU A 50 11.66 7.81 -4.05
CA LEU A 50 13.04 7.36 -3.92
C LEU A 50 13.09 5.87 -4.24
N LYS A 51 13.26 5.55 -5.54
CA LYS A 51 13.35 4.16 -6.01
C LYS A 51 14.80 3.77 -6.15
N TRP A 52 15.18 2.60 -5.58
CA TRP A 52 16.48 2.02 -5.84
C TRP A 52 16.51 1.48 -7.28
N LYS A 53 17.43 2.01 -8.09
CA LYS A 53 17.88 1.39 -9.34
C LYS A 53 19.37 1.13 -9.18
N HIS A 54 19.87 -0.02 -9.62
CA HIS A 54 21.25 -0.51 -9.44
C HIS A 54 22.38 0.52 -9.66
N LYS A 55 22.13 1.59 -10.40
CA LYS A 55 23.09 2.68 -10.66
C LYS A 55 22.95 3.92 -9.76
N HIS A 56 21.99 3.97 -8.82
CA HIS A 56 21.64 5.21 -8.12
C HIS A 56 21.52 5.09 -6.60
N HIS A 57 22.51 4.48 -5.93
CA HIS A 57 22.65 4.55 -4.45
C HIS A 57 22.60 5.98 -3.88
N SER A 58 22.75 6.98 -4.75
CA SER A 58 22.97 8.35 -4.35
C SER A 58 21.69 9.10 -3.93
N HIS A 59 20.50 8.71 -4.38
CA HIS A 59 19.31 9.54 -4.20
C HIS A 59 18.86 9.61 -2.75
N LEU A 60 18.67 8.48 -2.05
CA LEU A 60 18.35 8.54 -0.62
C LEU A 60 19.50 9.17 0.17
N LYS A 61 20.76 8.87 -0.16
CA LYS A 61 21.89 9.48 0.52
C LYS A 61 21.94 11.01 0.31
N LYS A 62 21.63 11.48 -0.90
CA LYS A 62 21.49 12.92 -1.20
C LYS A 62 20.30 13.52 -0.46
N PHE A 63 19.15 12.84 -0.46
CA PHE A 63 17.98 13.23 0.28
C PHE A 63 18.28 13.32 1.78
N MET A 64 18.91 12.31 2.38
CA MET A 64 19.32 12.33 3.79
C MET A 64 20.33 13.44 4.10
N LYS A 65 21.23 13.80 3.17
CA LYS A 65 22.12 14.97 3.34
C LYS A 65 21.34 16.28 3.38
N ILE A 66 20.29 16.43 2.57
CA ILE A 66 19.41 17.61 2.63
C ILE A 66 18.73 17.69 3.99
N LEU A 67 18.29 16.55 4.54
CA LEU A 67 17.64 16.48 5.84
C LEU A 67 18.60 16.78 7.01
N GLY A 68 19.89 16.50 6.86
CA GLY A 68 20.92 16.76 7.87
C GLY A 68 21.39 18.22 7.93
N ARG A 69 20.95 19.09 7.04
CA ARG A 69 21.32 20.51 7.07
C ARG A 69 20.67 21.23 8.26
N ARG A 70 21.34 22.24 8.83
CA ARG A 70 20.81 23.04 9.94
C ARG A 70 19.49 23.74 9.60
N GLN A 71 19.30 24.15 8.35
CA GLN A 71 18.06 24.76 7.86
C GLN A 71 17.14 23.68 7.28
N LYS A 72 15.90 23.61 7.80
CA LYS A 72 14.85 22.76 7.22
C LYS A 72 14.54 23.24 5.81
N PRO A 73 14.29 22.34 4.85
CA PRO A 73 13.78 22.75 3.55
C PRO A 73 12.49 23.56 3.73
N VAL A 74 12.40 24.70 3.05
CA VAL A 74 11.24 25.63 3.19
C VAL A 74 9.90 24.93 2.93
N TYR A 75 9.90 23.97 2.04
CA TYR A 75 8.69 23.22 1.63
C TYR A 75 8.54 21.86 2.30
N SER A 76 9.25 21.60 3.39
CA SER A 76 9.17 20.32 4.11
C SER A 76 7.77 19.99 4.63
N SER A 77 6.98 21.00 4.98
CA SER A 77 5.58 20.86 5.39
C SER A 77 4.63 20.47 4.24
N ASN A 78 5.04 20.65 2.99
CA ASN A 78 4.22 20.31 1.82
C ASN A 78 4.29 18.83 1.47
N LEU A 79 5.27 18.08 1.99
CA LEU A 79 5.41 16.66 1.69
C LEU A 79 4.28 15.86 2.33
N THR A 80 3.44 15.28 1.49
CA THR A 80 2.32 14.41 1.88
C THR A 80 2.48 12.98 1.41
N HIS A 81 3.25 12.76 0.33
CA HIS A 81 3.48 11.43 -0.26
C HIS A 81 4.96 11.12 -0.31
N LEU A 82 5.38 10.09 0.43
CA LEU A 82 6.77 9.62 0.45
C LEU A 82 6.81 8.15 0.05
N GLU A 83 7.53 7.85 -1.03
CA GLU A 83 7.84 6.51 -1.47
C GLU A 83 9.33 6.25 -1.34
N ILE A 84 9.72 5.19 -0.62
CA ILE A 84 11.09 4.69 -0.50
C ILE A 84 11.06 3.21 -0.83
N SER A 85 11.15 2.88 -2.12
CA SER A 85 10.96 1.52 -2.63
C SER A 85 12.30 0.83 -2.91
N ASN A 86 12.36 -0.49 -2.66
CA ASN A 86 13.52 -1.34 -2.92
C ASN A 86 14.79 -0.87 -2.17
N TYR A 87 14.66 -0.27 -1.01
CA TYR A 87 15.81 0.25 -0.27
C TYR A 87 16.28 -0.68 0.83
N TYR A 88 17.60 -0.96 0.81
CA TYR A 88 18.24 -1.86 1.76
C TYR A 88 19.61 -1.31 2.22
N PRO A 89 19.86 -1.16 3.54
CA PRO A 89 18.92 -1.16 4.66
C PRO A 89 18.34 0.25 4.94
N LEU A 90 17.02 0.33 5.09
CA LEU A 90 16.36 1.52 5.59
C LEU A 90 16.28 1.42 7.12
N SER A 91 17.27 1.95 7.85
CA SER A 91 17.30 1.81 9.30
C SER A 91 16.30 2.72 10.02
N ASP A 92 15.85 2.29 11.23
CA ASP A 92 14.97 3.10 12.10
C ASP A 92 15.52 4.52 12.33
N LYS A 93 16.84 4.65 12.50
CA LYS A 93 17.51 5.97 12.68
C LYS A 93 17.29 6.90 11.48
N LYS A 94 17.35 6.36 10.25
CA LYS A 94 17.08 7.15 9.03
C LYS A 94 15.64 7.61 8.98
N PHE A 95 14.71 6.72 9.33
CA PHE A 95 13.28 7.07 9.35
C PHE A 95 12.95 8.11 10.41
N ASN A 96 13.54 8.04 11.61
CA ASN A 96 13.38 9.06 12.65
C ASN A 96 13.78 10.46 12.16
N GLY A 97 14.82 10.55 11.32
CA GLY A 97 15.19 11.81 10.65
C GLY A 97 14.11 12.33 9.72
N ILE A 98 13.50 11.42 8.95
CA ILE A 98 12.39 11.74 8.01
C ILE A 98 11.17 12.23 8.81
N ALA A 99 10.75 11.49 9.82
CA ALA A 99 9.58 11.81 10.63
C ALA A 99 9.66 13.19 11.32
N ARG A 100 10.87 13.58 11.77
CA ARG A 100 11.10 14.92 12.36
C ARG A 100 10.94 16.08 11.40
N LEU A 101 11.18 15.85 10.11
CA LEU A 101 11.27 16.92 9.11
C LEU A 101 9.98 17.07 8.29
N PHE A 102 9.23 15.99 8.12
CA PHE A 102 8.02 15.94 7.29
C PHE A 102 6.81 15.54 8.13
N PRO A 103 6.15 16.48 8.80
CA PRO A 103 5.06 16.18 9.73
C PRO A 103 3.72 15.82 9.05
N ASN A 104 3.57 16.11 7.75
CA ASN A 104 2.28 16.07 7.07
C ASN A 104 2.13 14.87 6.11
N ILE A 105 2.93 13.81 6.29
CA ILE A 105 2.83 12.62 5.45
C ILE A 105 1.50 11.91 5.73
N VAL A 106 0.75 11.66 4.64
CA VAL A 106 -0.50 10.88 4.64
C VAL A 106 -0.39 9.62 3.78
N HIS A 107 0.64 9.52 2.95
CA HIS A 107 0.92 8.39 2.09
C HIS A 107 2.38 7.96 2.26
N LEU A 108 2.60 6.73 2.72
CA LEU A 108 3.91 6.20 3.01
C LEU A 108 4.06 4.82 2.36
N ASP A 109 5.02 4.71 1.44
CA ASP A 109 5.29 3.50 0.70
C ASP A 109 6.73 3.03 0.91
N PHE A 110 6.90 1.84 1.52
CA PHE A 110 8.16 1.15 1.73
C PHE A 110 8.26 -0.15 0.96
N ASN A 111 7.58 -0.23 -0.17
CA ASN A 111 7.53 -1.43 -1.00
C ASN A 111 8.93 -2.02 -1.21
N PHE A 112 9.09 -3.29 -0.82
CA PHE A 112 10.34 -4.05 -0.89
C PHE A 112 11.54 -3.44 -0.15
N SER A 113 11.32 -2.45 0.71
CA SER A 113 12.37 -1.92 1.57
C SER A 113 12.47 -2.72 2.87
N THR A 114 13.69 -2.87 3.39
CA THR A 114 13.97 -3.66 4.59
C THR A 114 14.95 -2.93 5.52
N GLY A 115 15.15 -3.47 6.73
CA GLY A 115 16.11 -2.92 7.70
C GLY A 115 15.49 -1.98 8.73
N PHE A 116 14.17 -1.80 8.70
CA PHE A 116 13.39 -1.09 9.72
C PHE A 116 12.55 -2.08 10.54
N SER A 117 12.22 -1.71 11.76
CA SER A 117 11.54 -2.56 12.75
C SER A 117 10.27 -1.90 13.29
N ASP A 118 9.68 -2.52 14.32
CA ASP A 118 8.54 -1.95 15.06
C ASP A 118 8.83 -0.55 15.60
N LYS A 119 10.11 -0.19 15.86
CA LYS A 119 10.50 1.20 16.23
C LYS A 119 10.12 2.20 15.16
N THR A 120 10.24 1.83 13.87
CA THR A 120 9.78 2.67 12.77
C THR A 120 8.25 2.77 12.75
N LEU A 121 7.51 1.66 12.97
CA LEU A 121 6.05 1.69 12.99
C LEU A 121 5.50 2.51 14.17
N ASN A 122 6.10 2.39 15.35
CA ASN A 122 5.79 3.25 16.49
C ASN A 122 6.00 4.73 16.14
N ARG A 123 7.10 5.04 15.46
CA ARG A 123 7.38 6.42 15.04
C ARG A 123 6.42 6.92 13.96
N ILE A 124 5.95 6.06 13.06
CA ILE A 124 4.89 6.37 12.09
C ILE A 124 3.60 6.70 12.84
N ALA A 125 3.19 5.85 13.76
CA ALA A 125 1.98 6.00 14.56
C ALA A 125 1.97 7.34 15.33
N GLU A 126 3.09 7.69 15.97
CA GLU A 126 3.26 8.95 16.71
C GLU A 126 3.25 10.19 15.81
N SER A 127 3.86 10.08 14.61
CA SER A 127 4.09 11.25 13.75
C SER A 127 2.97 11.49 12.74
N TYR A 128 2.20 10.46 12.36
CA TYR A 128 1.27 10.52 11.25
C TYR A 128 -0.13 9.98 11.58
N PRO A 129 -0.86 10.58 12.53
CA PRO A 129 -2.22 10.13 12.90
C PRO A 129 -3.23 10.27 11.76
N ASN A 130 -2.92 11.07 10.74
CA ASN A 130 -3.74 11.24 9.54
C ASN A 130 -3.32 10.33 8.36
N LEU A 131 -2.49 9.31 8.61
CA LEU A 131 -2.02 8.39 7.57
C LEU A 131 -3.20 7.68 6.92
N LYS A 132 -3.21 7.68 5.58
CA LYS A 132 -4.24 7.05 4.73
C LYS A 132 -3.71 5.84 3.99
N TYR A 133 -2.47 5.85 3.59
CA TYR A 133 -1.83 4.81 2.79
C TYR A 133 -0.54 4.35 3.46
N LEU A 134 -0.44 3.04 3.71
CA LEU A 134 0.74 2.41 4.26
C LEU A 134 1.07 1.12 3.50
N ASN A 135 2.20 1.12 2.81
CA ASN A 135 2.73 -0.06 2.15
C ASN A 135 4.00 -0.53 2.85
N LEU A 136 3.95 -1.72 3.40
CA LEU A 136 5.05 -2.38 4.12
C LEU A 136 5.45 -3.71 3.47
N GLN A 137 5.07 -3.96 2.23
CA GLN A 137 5.35 -5.20 1.52
C GLN A 137 6.83 -5.58 1.63
N LYS A 138 7.11 -6.82 2.04
CA LYS A 138 8.46 -7.37 2.12
C LYS A 138 8.82 -8.05 0.80
N ASN A 139 10.09 -7.99 0.43
CA ASN A 139 10.61 -8.77 -0.69
C ASN A 139 10.81 -10.22 -0.24
N GLU A 140 10.22 -11.18 -0.95
CA GLU A 140 10.33 -12.61 -0.66
C GLU A 140 11.77 -13.15 -0.81
N TYR A 141 12.54 -12.57 -1.73
CA TYR A 141 13.92 -13.00 -2.04
C TYR A 141 14.97 -12.47 -1.07
N VAL A 142 14.60 -11.54 -0.19
CA VAL A 142 15.54 -10.93 0.74
C VAL A 142 15.39 -11.56 2.13
N SER A 143 16.17 -12.62 2.36
CA SER A 143 16.31 -13.25 3.67
C SER A 143 17.27 -12.44 4.54
N CYS A 144 16.81 -11.31 5.07
CA CYS A 144 17.61 -10.55 6.03
C CYS A 144 16.91 -10.48 7.37
N ASN A 145 17.63 -10.90 8.39
CA ASN A 145 17.23 -10.76 9.79
C ASN A 145 17.33 -9.31 10.32
N MET A 146 17.49 -8.32 9.42
CA MET A 146 17.61 -6.92 9.81
C MET A 146 16.26 -6.23 9.77
N GLY A 147 15.74 -5.89 10.92
CA GLY A 147 14.48 -5.17 11.09
C GLY A 147 13.26 -6.08 10.95
N ILE A 148 12.79 -6.60 12.07
CA ILE A 148 11.57 -7.43 12.11
C ILE A 148 10.40 -6.50 12.43
N ILE A 149 9.34 -6.60 11.63
CA ILE A 149 8.03 -6.03 11.94
C ILE A 149 7.17 -7.15 12.52
N THR A 150 6.68 -6.92 13.73
CA THR A 150 5.81 -7.85 14.44
C THR A 150 4.40 -7.28 14.62
N GLY A 151 3.59 -8.01 15.37
CA GLY A 151 2.27 -7.53 15.77
C GLY A 151 2.27 -6.27 16.61
N GLU A 152 3.35 -5.98 17.36
CA GLU A 152 3.45 -4.78 18.20
C GLU A 152 3.49 -3.50 17.37
N GLY A 153 4.29 -3.50 16.29
CA GLY A 153 4.32 -2.35 15.38
C GLY A 153 2.97 -2.09 14.73
N LEU A 154 2.25 -3.15 14.30
CA LEU A 154 0.90 -3.00 13.78
C LEU A 154 -0.10 -2.53 14.84
N TYR A 155 0.06 -2.94 16.09
CA TYR A 155 -0.78 -2.44 17.19
C TYR A 155 -0.62 -0.94 17.40
N ALA A 156 0.60 -0.41 17.29
CA ALA A 156 0.82 1.03 17.35
C ALA A 156 0.10 1.78 16.20
N ILE A 157 0.17 1.24 14.96
CA ILE A 157 -0.58 1.78 13.82
C ILE A 157 -2.09 1.75 14.09
N ALA A 158 -2.63 0.64 14.58
CA ALA A 158 -4.04 0.50 14.92
C ALA A 158 -4.51 1.58 15.92
N ARG A 159 -3.70 1.86 16.94
CA ARG A 159 -4.02 2.85 17.99
C ARG A 159 -4.03 4.31 17.53
N SER A 160 -3.36 4.64 16.45
CA SER A 160 -3.10 6.04 16.08
C SER A 160 -3.60 6.40 14.68
N CYS A 161 -3.62 5.47 13.73
CA CYS A 161 -3.87 5.76 12.32
C CYS A 161 -5.29 5.39 11.87
N HIS A 162 -6.32 5.93 12.53
CA HIS A 162 -7.74 5.58 12.28
C HIS A 162 -8.28 6.02 10.90
N LYS A 163 -7.51 6.83 10.16
CA LYS A 163 -7.87 7.28 8.80
C LYS A 163 -7.28 6.40 7.70
N LEU A 164 -6.70 5.25 8.06
CA LEU A 164 -6.08 4.35 7.11
C LEU A 164 -7.11 3.82 6.11
N GLU A 165 -6.82 3.99 4.82
CA GLU A 165 -7.65 3.58 3.68
C GLU A 165 -7.01 2.41 2.91
N TYR A 166 -5.68 2.31 2.94
CA TYR A 166 -4.89 1.28 2.28
C TYR A 166 -3.82 0.72 3.22
N LEU A 167 -3.75 -0.61 3.32
CA LEU A 167 -2.68 -1.32 4.02
C LEU A 167 -2.18 -2.49 3.19
N ASN A 168 -0.88 -2.55 2.94
CA ASN A 168 -0.21 -3.71 2.39
C ASN A 168 0.88 -4.20 3.36
N ILE A 169 0.74 -5.43 3.84
CA ILE A 169 1.69 -6.12 4.72
C ILE A 169 2.11 -7.47 4.14
N SER A 170 1.96 -7.65 2.84
CA SER A 170 2.26 -8.91 2.16
C SER A 170 3.71 -9.39 2.42
N HIS A 171 3.89 -10.71 2.48
CA HIS A 171 5.14 -11.37 2.82
C HIS A 171 5.72 -11.06 4.22
N ARG A 172 4.93 -10.44 5.14
CA ARG A 172 5.31 -10.21 6.55
C ARG A 172 4.88 -11.39 7.41
N THR A 173 5.62 -12.48 7.36
CA THR A 173 5.29 -13.77 8.05
C THR A 173 5.39 -13.70 9.57
N ASP A 174 6.04 -12.66 10.12
CA ASP A 174 6.19 -12.45 11.57
C ASP A 174 4.97 -11.74 12.19
N ILE A 175 3.98 -11.36 11.37
CA ILE A 175 2.74 -10.71 11.80
C ILE A 175 1.68 -11.77 12.11
N CYS A 176 1.08 -11.68 13.29
CA CYS A 176 0.01 -12.60 13.70
C CYS A 176 -1.39 -12.09 13.32
N GLY A 177 -2.35 -13.01 13.17
CA GLY A 177 -3.74 -12.67 12.84
C GLY A 177 -4.39 -11.69 13.83
N GLN A 178 -4.07 -11.81 15.13
CA GLN A 178 -4.63 -10.91 16.15
C GLN A 178 -4.27 -9.44 15.93
N SER A 179 -3.03 -9.15 15.52
CA SER A 179 -2.63 -7.76 15.24
C SER A 179 -3.32 -7.20 13.98
N ILE A 180 -3.60 -8.05 13.00
CA ILE A 180 -4.40 -7.70 11.83
C ILE A 180 -5.84 -7.37 12.25
N CYS A 181 -6.47 -8.21 13.09
CA CYS A 181 -7.79 -7.92 13.65
C CYS A 181 -7.85 -6.57 14.38
N ASN A 182 -6.81 -6.23 15.14
CA ASN A 182 -6.75 -4.93 15.82
C ASN A 182 -6.73 -3.76 14.82
N VAL A 183 -5.99 -3.85 13.73
CA VAL A 183 -6.00 -2.82 12.66
C VAL A 183 -7.39 -2.72 12.02
N ILE A 184 -8.00 -3.85 11.70
CA ILE A 184 -9.32 -3.92 11.07
C ILE A 184 -10.37 -3.20 11.92
N ARG A 185 -10.43 -3.51 13.23
CA ARG A 185 -11.35 -2.86 14.16
C ARG A 185 -11.10 -1.37 14.34
N SER A 186 -9.85 -0.95 14.30
CA SER A 186 -9.44 0.43 14.57
C SER A 186 -9.47 1.35 13.35
N CYS A 187 -9.51 0.78 12.14
CA CYS A 187 -9.43 1.51 10.87
C CYS A 187 -10.71 1.33 10.04
N PRO A 188 -11.85 1.93 10.42
CA PRO A 188 -13.15 1.72 9.76
C PRO A 188 -13.22 2.26 8.33
N ARG A 189 -12.21 3.06 7.90
CA ARG A 189 -12.10 3.60 6.54
C ARG A 189 -11.29 2.72 5.60
N LEU A 190 -10.84 1.55 6.05
CA LEU A 190 -10.00 0.66 5.25
C LEU A 190 -10.77 0.18 4.02
N GLN A 191 -10.23 0.45 2.83
CA GLN A 191 -10.81 0.12 1.53
C GLN A 191 -10.00 -0.94 0.79
N GLN A 192 -8.69 -0.99 1.02
CA GLN A 192 -7.81 -1.93 0.34
C GLN A 192 -6.86 -2.57 1.34
N LEU A 193 -6.82 -3.91 1.34
CA LEU A 193 -6.02 -4.70 2.26
C LEU A 193 -5.30 -5.82 1.50
N ASP A 194 -3.97 -5.81 1.53
CA ASP A 194 -3.15 -6.87 0.97
C ASP A 194 -2.47 -7.66 2.08
N LEU A 195 -2.88 -8.93 2.21
CA LEU A 195 -2.40 -9.90 3.19
C LEU A 195 -1.71 -11.10 2.51
N SER A 196 -1.35 -10.95 1.23
CA SER A 196 -0.81 -12.07 0.47
C SER A 196 0.45 -12.65 1.11
N PHE A 197 0.56 -13.97 1.06
CA PHE A 197 1.65 -14.76 1.63
C PHE A 197 1.83 -14.62 3.16
N ILE A 198 0.75 -14.31 3.89
CA ILE A 198 0.69 -14.33 5.36
C ILE A 198 -0.06 -15.58 5.81
N LYS A 199 0.38 -16.15 6.92
CA LYS A 199 -0.36 -17.26 7.58
C LYS A 199 -1.51 -16.69 8.39
N LEU A 200 -2.72 -16.81 7.88
CA LEU A 200 -3.94 -16.28 8.51
C LEU A 200 -4.76 -17.41 9.12
N PRO A 201 -5.20 -17.30 10.38
CA PRO A 201 -6.24 -18.15 10.92
C PRO A 201 -7.63 -17.72 10.39
N ASP A 202 -8.58 -18.66 10.32
CA ASP A 202 -9.95 -18.40 9.86
C ASP A 202 -10.64 -17.25 10.61
N VAL A 203 -10.35 -17.11 11.90
CA VAL A 203 -10.87 -16.03 12.76
C VAL A 203 -10.52 -14.64 12.24
N THR A 204 -9.37 -14.48 11.58
CA THR A 204 -8.99 -13.20 10.98
C THR A 204 -9.86 -12.88 9.76
N ILE A 205 -10.24 -13.88 9.00
CA ILE A 205 -11.11 -13.72 7.84
C ILE A 205 -12.53 -13.39 8.27
N GLU A 206 -13.01 -14.05 9.32
CA GLU A 206 -14.33 -13.72 9.94
C GLU A 206 -14.36 -12.28 10.43
N GLU A 207 -13.28 -11.81 11.04
CA GLU A 207 -13.16 -10.41 11.48
C GLU A 207 -13.14 -9.42 10.30
N ILE A 208 -12.43 -9.75 9.20
CA ILE A 208 -12.44 -8.91 7.99
C ILE A 208 -13.86 -8.77 7.47
N ALA A 209 -14.58 -9.88 7.37
CA ALA A 209 -15.94 -9.91 6.83
C ALA A 209 -16.95 -9.13 7.70
N SER A 210 -16.78 -9.16 9.01
CA SER A 210 -17.71 -8.51 9.96
C SER A 210 -17.40 -7.04 10.20
N SER A 211 -16.12 -6.64 10.19
CA SER A 211 -15.68 -5.31 10.63
C SER A 211 -15.27 -4.37 9.49
N CYS A 212 -14.86 -4.90 8.33
CA CYS A 212 -14.41 -4.09 7.20
C CYS A 212 -15.54 -3.74 6.23
N LEU A 213 -16.54 -3.01 6.66
CA LEU A 213 -17.73 -2.67 5.84
C LEU A 213 -17.41 -1.81 4.60
N ASN A 214 -16.31 -1.08 4.60
CA ASN A 214 -15.86 -0.23 3.50
C ASN A 214 -14.81 -0.89 2.59
N LEU A 215 -14.47 -2.16 2.84
CA LEU A 215 -13.45 -2.86 2.07
C LEU A 215 -13.93 -3.10 0.63
N LYS A 216 -13.12 -2.70 -0.35
CA LYS A 216 -13.37 -2.87 -1.79
C LYS A 216 -12.46 -3.90 -2.41
N TYR A 217 -11.27 -4.08 -1.84
CA TYR A 217 -10.23 -4.94 -2.36
C TYR A 217 -9.53 -5.70 -1.24
N LEU A 218 -9.45 -7.02 -1.38
CA LEU A 218 -8.72 -7.90 -0.49
C LEU A 218 -7.85 -8.86 -1.30
N ASN A 219 -6.54 -8.84 -1.04
CA ASN A 219 -5.61 -9.80 -1.63
C ASN A 219 -5.21 -10.86 -0.60
N LEU A 220 -5.55 -12.12 -0.90
CA LEU A 220 -5.26 -13.30 -0.08
C LEU A 220 -4.37 -14.32 -0.82
N LYS A 221 -3.65 -13.89 -1.85
CA LYS A 221 -2.77 -14.77 -2.61
C LYS A 221 -1.77 -15.47 -1.69
N GLY A 222 -1.66 -16.80 -1.80
CA GLY A 222 -0.72 -17.57 -0.99
C GLY A 222 -1.06 -17.72 0.49
N CYS A 223 -2.30 -17.40 0.89
CA CYS A 223 -2.82 -17.69 2.23
C CYS A 223 -3.43 -19.10 2.25
N TYR A 224 -2.66 -20.11 2.60
CA TYR A 224 -3.00 -21.53 2.37
C TYR A 224 -3.89 -22.21 3.43
N LYS A 225 -4.24 -21.53 4.51
CA LYS A 225 -4.97 -22.14 5.64
C LYS A 225 -6.38 -21.59 5.85
N ILE A 226 -6.96 -20.99 4.84
CA ILE A 226 -8.29 -20.40 4.94
C ILE A 226 -9.31 -21.46 4.54
N SER A 227 -10.08 -21.98 5.52
CA SER A 227 -11.09 -23.01 5.28
C SER A 227 -12.51 -22.44 5.14
N LYS A 228 -12.78 -21.27 5.74
CA LYS A 228 -14.14 -20.73 5.89
C LYS A 228 -14.51 -19.56 4.95
N LEU A 229 -13.64 -19.18 4.00
CA LEU A 229 -13.89 -18.03 3.12
C LEU A 229 -15.20 -18.12 2.34
N VAL A 230 -15.63 -19.33 2.07
CA VAL A 230 -16.77 -19.64 1.23
C VAL A 230 -18.12 -19.43 1.94
N SER A 231 -18.12 -19.50 3.27
CA SER A 231 -19.35 -19.32 4.06
C SER A 231 -19.66 -17.86 4.36
N LEU A 232 -18.74 -16.94 4.02
CA LEU A 232 -18.87 -15.52 4.33
C LEU A 232 -19.52 -14.77 3.17
N ASN A 233 -20.56 -13.99 3.48
CA ASN A 233 -21.22 -13.12 2.49
C ASN A 233 -20.35 -11.87 2.27
N LEU A 234 -19.37 -11.98 1.35
CA LEU A 234 -18.38 -10.94 1.12
C LEU A 234 -18.84 -10.01 0.00
N ASN A 235 -19.02 -8.73 0.33
CA ASN A 235 -19.45 -7.69 -0.61
C ASN A 235 -18.28 -6.95 -1.28
N PHE A 236 -17.06 -7.55 -1.32
CA PHE A 236 -15.87 -6.93 -1.86
C PHE A 236 -15.12 -7.86 -2.83
N HIS A 237 -14.25 -7.27 -3.64
CA HIS A 237 -13.44 -8.02 -4.61
C HIS A 237 -12.29 -8.73 -3.91
N ILE A 238 -12.22 -10.07 -4.06
CA ILE A 238 -11.10 -10.89 -3.57
C ILE A 238 -10.21 -11.24 -4.75
N GLU A 239 -8.97 -10.78 -4.73
CA GLU A 239 -8.00 -11.09 -5.76
C GLU A 239 -7.12 -12.28 -5.34
N ASN A 240 -6.82 -13.14 -6.33
CA ASN A 240 -5.84 -14.22 -6.22
C ASN A 240 -6.07 -15.25 -5.10
N TYR A 241 -7.31 -15.43 -4.63
CA TYR A 241 -7.62 -16.54 -3.76
C TYR A 241 -7.66 -17.84 -4.56
N VAL A 242 -6.78 -18.78 -4.23
CA VAL A 242 -6.78 -20.14 -4.79
C VAL A 242 -7.45 -21.05 -3.75
N THR A 243 -8.70 -21.45 -4.02
CA THR A 243 -9.35 -22.47 -3.18
C THR A 243 -8.59 -23.79 -3.30
N PRO A 244 -8.30 -24.48 -2.17
CA PRO A 244 -7.84 -25.86 -2.25
C PRO A 244 -8.84 -26.72 -3.04
N PRO A 245 -8.39 -27.69 -3.87
CA PRO A 245 -9.26 -28.49 -4.72
C PRO A 245 -10.42 -29.16 -3.99
N ASP A 246 -10.20 -29.55 -2.73
CA ASP A 246 -11.16 -30.29 -1.91
C ASP A 246 -12.31 -29.41 -1.38
N LEU A 247 -12.11 -28.11 -1.27
CA LEU A 247 -13.13 -27.16 -0.80
C LEU A 247 -14.13 -26.75 -1.92
N ILE A 248 -13.75 -26.89 -3.18
CA ILE A 248 -14.63 -26.55 -4.31
C ILE A 248 -15.86 -27.45 -4.32
N GLY A 249 -15.69 -28.74 -4.08
CA GLY A 249 -16.79 -29.72 -4.04
C GLY A 249 -17.77 -29.48 -2.88
N MET A 250 -17.25 -29.17 -1.67
CA MET A 250 -18.07 -28.90 -0.49
C MET A 250 -18.85 -27.57 -0.64
N THR A 251 -18.25 -26.55 -1.24
CA THR A 251 -18.82 -25.24 -1.44
C THR A 251 -20.01 -25.25 -2.39
N ILE A 252 -19.89 -25.97 -3.51
CA ILE A 252 -20.99 -26.11 -4.49
C ILE A 252 -22.20 -26.76 -3.82
N ASN A 253 -22.00 -27.77 -2.99
CA ASN A 253 -23.09 -28.45 -2.28
C ASN A 253 -23.78 -27.57 -1.22
N HIS A 254 -23.04 -26.74 -0.48
CA HIS A 254 -23.65 -25.87 0.54
C HIS A 254 -24.41 -24.67 -0.06
N LEU A 255 -23.93 -24.12 -1.16
CA LEU A 255 -24.58 -23.01 -1.88
C LEU A 255 -25.82 -23.44 -2.65
N THR A 256 -25.92 -24.75 -3.00
CA THR A 256 -27.09 -25.28 -3.72
C THR A 256 -28.34 -25.36 -2.85
N GLN A 257 -28.25 -25.22 -1.53
CA GLN A 257 -29.41 -25.33 -0.64
C GLN A 257 -30.13 -24.02 -0.31
N ASN A 258 -29.51 -22.83 -0.44
CA ASN A 258 -30.04 -21.63 0.22
C ASN A 258 -30.43 -20.38 -0.59
N ASN A 259 -30.17 -20.28 -1.91
CA ASN A 259 -30.79 -19.17 -2.69
C ASN A 259 -30.47 -19.19 -4.21
N VAL A 260 -31.47 -19.15 -5.09
CA VAL A 260 -31.32 -19.36 -6.53
C VAL A 260 -30.64 -18.20 -7.28
N ALA A 261 -30.87 -16.94 -6.89
CA ALA A 261 -30.31 -15.77 -7.58
C ALA A 261 -28.84 -15.52 -7.27
N SER A 262 -28.43 -15.72 -6.01
CA SER A 262 -27.04 -15.64 -5.58
C SER A 262 -26.20 -16.78 -6.15
N LYS A 263 -26.82 -17.92 -6.44
CA LYS A 263 -26.22 -19.10 -7.08
C LYS A 263 -25.66 -18.79 -8.46
N GLN A 264 -26.42 -18.15 -9.33
CA GLN A 264 -26.00 -17.92 -10.73
C GLN A 264 -24.80 -16.97 -10.80
N ILE A 265 -24.79 -15.91 -10.00
CA ILE A 265 -23.70 -14.93 -9.98
C ILE A 265 -22.42 -15.54 -9.38
N LEU A 266 -22.55 -16.35 -8.33
CA LEU A 266 -21.39 -17.00 -7.69
C LEU A 266 -20.84 -18.13 -8.55
N THR A 267 -21.72 -18.93 -9.20
CA THR A 267 -21.31 -20.02 -10.10
C THR A 267 -20.59 -19.46 -11.32
N GLN A 268 -21.06 -18.36 -11.91
CA GLN A 268 -20.37 -17.70 -13.02
C GLN A 268 -19.02 -17.12 -12.62
N ARG A 269 -18.92 -16.52 -11.43
CA ARG A 269 -17.63 -15.99 -10.92
C ARG A 269 -16.65 -17.08 -10.52
N LEU A 270 -17.12 -18.18 -9.92
CA LEU A 270 -16.29 -19.34 -9.62
C LEU A 270 -15.83 -20.03 -10.92
N GLN A 271 -16.68 -20.13 -11.93
CA GLN A 271 -16.31 -20.70 -13.22
C GLN A 271 -15.25 -19.86 -13.92
N SER A 272 -15.40 -18.54 -13.95
CA SER A 272 -14.38 -17.64 -14.53
C SER A 272 -13.02 -17.69 -13.77
N LEU A 273 -13.03 -17.91 -12.46
CA LEU A 273 -11.81 -18.10 -11.66
C LEU A 273 -11.15 -19.46 -11.94
N LEU A 274 -11.95 -20.51 -12.13
CA LEU A 274 -11.47 -21.84 -12.55
C LEU A 274 -10.86 -21.79 -13.95
N ASP A 275 -11.49 -21.12 -14.87
CA ASP A 275 -11.03 -20.95 -16.25
C ASP A 275 -9.72 -20.14 -16.29
N LEU A 276 -9.61 -19.09 -15.47
CA LEU A 276 -8.37 -18.32 -15.33
C LEU A 276 -7.23 -19.17 -14.73
N ASN A 277 -7.52 -20.02 -13.75
CA ASN A 277 -6.55 -20.90 -13.12
C ASN A 277 -6.08 -22.02 -14.09
N MET A 278 -7.00 -22.56 -14.91
CA MET A 278 -6.68 -23.51 -15.97
C MET A 278 -5.82 -22.85 -17.05
N TRP A 279 -6.13 -21.61 -17.44
CA TRP A 279 -5.34 -20.86 -18.42
C TRP A 279 -3.92 -20.58 -17.91
N VAL A 280 -3.77 -20.10 -16.67
CA VAL A 280 -2.45 -19.87 -16.04
C VAL A 280 -1.64 -21.15 -15.96
N ARG A 281 -2.26 -22.30 -15.60
CA ARG A 281 -1.56 -23.60 -15.56
C ARG A 281 -1.14 -24.08 -16.93
N SER A 282 -1.95 -23.81 -17.97
CA SER A 282 -1.60 -24.18 -19.35
C SER A 282 -0.48 -23.33 -19.91
N THR A 283 -0.45 -22.01 -19.60
CA THR A 283 0.58 -21.07 -20.04
C THR A 283 1.93 -21.39 -19.39
N VAL A 284 1.95 -21.60 -18.07
CA VAL A 284 3.17 -22.00 -17.35
C VAL A 284 3.71 -23.35 -17.83
N ARG A 285 2.81 -24.32 -18.16
CA ARG A 285 3.23 -25.62 -18.73
C ARG A 285 3.76 -25.51 -20.15
N ALA A 286 3.27 -24.57 -20.94
CA ALA A 286 3.76 -24.31 -22.30
C ALA A 286 5.15 -23.65 -22.26
N GLU A 287 5.37 -22.69 -21.35
CA GLU A 287 6.68 -22.07 -21.16
C GLU A 287 7.75 -23.03 -20.63
N MET A 288 7.37 -23.98 -19.74
CA MET A 288 8.31 -25.01 -19.25
C MET A 288 8.62 -26.12 -20.28
N ARG A 289 7.87 -26.23 -21.37
CA ARG A 289 8.16 -27.21 -22.44
C ARG A 289 8.88 -26.62 -23.65
N GLY A 290 9.01 -25.28 -23.69
CA GLY A 290 9.70 -24.56 -24.76
C GLY A 290 11.10 -24.08 -24.37
N ALA A 291 11.59 -24.41 -23.15
CA ALA A 291 12.98 -24.28 -22.70
C ALA A 291 13.60 -25.68 -22.58
#